data_74b017ddb7d2f6635b2d1eea199d5392
#
_entry.id   74b017ddb7d2f6635b2d1eea199d5392
#
_cell.length_a   1.000
_cell.length_b   1.000
_cell.length_c   1.000
_cell.angle_alpha   90.00
_cell.angle_beta   90.00
_cell.angle_gamma   90.00
#
_symmetry.space_group_name_H-M   'P 1'
#
loop_
_entity.id
_entity.type
_entity.pdbx_description
1 polymer ?
#
loop_
_entity_poly.entity_id
_entity_poly.type
_entity_poly.pdbx_seq_one_letter_code
_entity_poly.pdbx_strand_id
1 'polypeptide(L)'
;ELSGTVETAFIGGWHRNAKYVELRADGIRRVMTERGLDAQDPDVCLYFSAHGTPISYLEEGSQYQEHVEESCRLIADAVAVDRYELGYQNHTNRTKVEWTEPSNQDLMPTLEADDVVVVPVSFVHEQSETLDELDLELRELVEQLGMGFHRVATPHDHPDMGAVLADLVIDALNASAGAPLAHVGASS
;
A
#
# COMPACT_ATOMS: atom_id res chain seq x y z
N GLU A 1 -28.10 11.35 24.72
CA GLU A 1 -28.62 11.66 23.37
C GLU A 1 -27.96 12.93 22.88
N LEU A 2 -27.04 12.84 21.93
CA LEU A 2 -26.50 13.99 21.21
C LEU A 2 -27.51 14.35 20.12
N SER A 3 -28.40 15.31 20.41
CA SER A 3 -29.38 15.84 19.46
C SER A 3 -28.76 16.91 18.54
N GLY A 4 -27.66 16.58 17.88
CA GLY A 4 -27.05 17.44 16.87
C GLY A 4 -26.59 16.59 15.68
N THR A 5 -26.87 17.04 14.48
CA THR A 5 -26.24 16.47 13.27
C THR A 5 -24.76 16.73 13.36
N VAL A 6 -23.97 15.66 13.46
CA VAL A 6 -22.51 15.75 13.34
C VAL A 6 -22.18 15.81 11.85
N GLU A 7 -21.54 16.89 11.44
CA GLU A 7 -21.01 16.99 10.08
C GLU A 7 -19.79 16.07 9.95
N THR A 8 -19.79 15.24 8.92
CA THR A 8 -18.70 14.31 8.64
C THR A 8 -18.10 14.59 7.28
N ALA A 9 -16.78 14.47 7.18
CA ALA A 9 -16.07 14.56 5.91
C ALA A 9 -15.20 13.32 5.75
N PHE A 10 -15.10 12.81 4.51
CA PHE A 10 -14.22 11.71 4.14
C PHE A 10 -13.07 12.24 3.32
N ILE A 11 -11.84 11.85 3.69
CA ILE A 11 -10.63 12.21 2.99
C ILE A 11 -10.19 11.00 2.17
N GLY A 12 -10.42 11.04 0.87
CA GLY A 12 -9.96 10.02 -0.08
C GLY A 12 -8.71 10.47 -0.85
N GLY A 13 -8.08 9.54 -1.58
CA GLY A 13 -6.95 9.85 -2.47
C GLY A 13 -5.70 10.34 -1.75
N TRP A 14 -5.58 10.15 -0.45
CA TRP A 14 -4.48 10.67 0.38
C TRP A 14 -3.13 10.00 0.10
N HIS A 15 -3.10 8.90 -0.64
CA HIS A 15 -1.88 8.28 -1.16
C HIS A 15 -1.03 9.24 -2.04
N ARG A 16 -1.64 10.35 -2.55
CA ARG A 16 -0.97 11.42 -3.29
C ARG A 16 -0.28 12.46 -2.38
N ASN A 17 -0.48 12.37 -1.07
CA ASN A 17 0.18 13.29 -0.14
C ASN A 17 1.70 13.12 -0.22
N ALA A 18 2.42 14.20 -0.57
CA ALA A 18 3.85 14.14 -0.84
C ALA A 18 4.66 13.68 0.39
N LYS A 19 4.24 14.07 1.61
CA LYS A 19 4.90 13.60 2.84
C LYS A 19 4.68 12.11 3.07
N TYR A 20 3.48 11.59 2.75
CA TYR A 20 3.22 10.16 2.83
C TYR A 20 4.07 9.36 1.85
N VAL A 21 4.15 9.82 0.60
CA VAL A 21 4.99 9.20 -0.42
C VAL A 21 6.45 9.16 0.01
N GLU A 22 6.99 10.31 0.50
CA GLU A 22 8.37 10.39 0.97
C GLU A 22 8.62 9.50 2.17
N LEU A 23 7.71 9.45 3.13
CA LEU A 23 7.79 8.56 4.29
C LEU A 23 7.88 7.08 3.87
N ARG A 24 7.11 6.67 2.86
CA ARG A 24 7.18 5.30 2.30
C ARG A 24 8.52 5.06 1.59
N ALA A 25 8.98 6.04 0.81
CA ALA A 25 10.27 5.99 0.12
C ALA A 25 11.44 5.89 1.10
N ASP A 26 11.41 6.63 2.19
CA ASP A 26 12.44 6.57 3.25
C ASP A 26 12.51 5.19 3.91
N GLY A 27 11.38 4.54 4.13
CA GLY A 27 11.34 3.16 4.62
C GLY A 27 12.06 2.19 3.68
N ILE A 28 11.86 2.33 2.37
CA ILE A 28 12.55 1.52 1.35
C ILE A 28 14.05 1.81 1.33
N ARG A 29 14.45 3.09 1.25
CA ARG A 29 15.86 3.50 1.25
C ARG A 29 16.60 2.99 2.49
N ARG A 30 15.94 3.03 3.66
CA ARG A 30 16.50 2.50 4.90
C ARG A 30 16.78 1.01 4.80
N VAL A 31 15.82 0.19 4.36
CA VAL A 31 16.00 -1.25 4.20
C VAL A 31 17.12 -1.55 3.21
N MET A 32 17.12 -0.89 2.04
CA MET A 32 18.17 -1.07 1.03
C MET A 32 19.55 -0.72 1.60
N THR A 33 19.69 0.41 2.31
CA THR A 33 20.94 0.81 2.95
C THR A 33 21.41 -0.18 4.01
N GLU A 34 20.52 -0.63 4.89
CA GLU A 34 20.82 -1.59 5.96
C GLU A 34 21.26 -2.96 5.42
N ARG A 35 20.75 -3.33 4.24
CA ARG A 35 21.05 -4.60 3.59
C ARG A 35 22.17 -4.51 2.53
N GLY A 36 22.64 -3.30 2.23
CA GLY A 36 23.66 -3.07 1.21
C GLY A 36 23.17 -3.31 -0.21
N LEU A 37 21.85 -3.12 -0.44
CA LEU A 37 21.20 -3.30 -1.75
C LEU A 37 21.24 -1.99 -2.54
N ASP A 38 21.45 -2.11 -3.85
CA ASP A 38 21.36 -0.99 -4.79
C ASP A 38 20.02 -1.05 -5.53
N ALA A 39 19.27 0.04 -5.47
CA ALA A 39 17.98 0.18 -6.16
C ALA A 39 18.09 0.09 -7.69
N GLN A 40 19.29 0.28 -8.25
CA GLN A 40 19.56 0.19 -9.69
C GLN A 40 20.11 -1.18 -10.10
N ASP A 41 20.40 -2.07 -9.15
CA ASP A 41 20.85 -3.42 -9.43
C ASP A 41 19.72 -4.22 -10.09
N PRO A 42 19.92 -4.81 -11.29
CA PRO A 42 18.90 -5.61 -11.95
C PRO A 42 18.51 -6.87 -11.15
N ASP A 43 19.39 -7.34 -10.27
CA ASP A 43 19.15 -8.51 -9.43
C ASP A 43 18.39 -8.16 -8.11
N VAL A 44 18.05 -6.88 -7.90
CA VAL A 44 17.20 -6.40 -6.79
C VAL A 44 15.82 -6.01 -7.32
N CYS A 45 14.78 -6.67 -6.83
CA CYS A 45 13.39 -6.37 -7.17
C CYS A 45 12.71 -5.55 -6.07
N LEU A 46 12.21 -4.35 -6.39
CA LEU A 46 11.24 -3.64 -5.57
C LEU A 46 9.86 -4.27 -5.81
N TYR A 47 9.30 -4.89 -4.78
CA TYR A 47 8.05 -5.63 -4.86
C TYR A 47 6.99 -5.01 -3.96
N PHE A 48 5.93 -4.50 -4.54
CA PHE A 48 4.76 -4.03 -3.80
C PHE A 48 3.78 -5.16 -3.58
N SER A 49 3.32 -5.33 -2.34
CA SER A 49 2.23 -6.24 -2.02
C SER A 49 1.03 -5.44 -1.53
N ALA A 50 -0.09 -5.61 -2.20
CA ALA A 50 -1.35 -4.98 -1.83
C ALA A 50 -2.38 -6.03 -1.36
N HIS A 51 -3.32 -5.61 -0.53
CA HIS A 51 -4.47 -6.46 -0.22
C HIS A 51 -5.32 -6.67 -1.47
N GLY A 52 -5.68 -7.90 -1.76
CA GLY A 52 -6.58 -8.22 -2.87
C GLY A 52 -7.99 -7.73 -2.60
N THR A 53 -8.73 -7.41 -3.67
CA THR A 53 -10.15 -7.04 -3.58
C THR A 53 -10.96 -7.84 -4.60
N PRO A 54 -12.22 -8.18 -4.30
CA PRO A 54 -13.11 -8.79 -5.29
C PRO A 54 -13.27 -7.89 -6.52
N ILE A 55 -13.18 -8.49 -7.71
CA ILE A 55 -13.38 -7.77 -8.98
C ILE A 55 -14.74 -7.08 -9.04
N SER A 56 -15.78 -7.67 -8.43
CA SER A 56 -17.11 -7.06 -8.36
C SER A 56 -17.10 -5.66 -7.73
N TYR A 57 -16.20 -5.38 -6.77
CA TYR A 57 -16.10 -4.04 -6.18
C TYR A 57 -15.55 -3.01 -7.16
N LEU A 58 -14.63 -3.44 -8.03
CA LEU A 58 -14.09 -2.58 -9.09
C LEU A 58 -15.16 -2.30 -10.14
N GLU A 59 -15.94 -3.30 -10.52
CA GLU A 59 -17.09 -3.15 -11.43
C GLU A 59 -18.19 -2.24 -10.86
N GLU A 60 -18.35 -2.20 -9.54
CA GLU A 60 -19.26 -1.29 -8.82
C GLU A 60 -18.68 0.13 -8.68
N GLY A 61 -17.48 0.40 -9.21
CA GLY A 61 -16.86 1.73 -9.28
C GLY A 61 -15.84 2.03 -8.18
N SER A 62 -15.34 1.01 -7.46
CA SER A 62 -14.22 1.20 -6.54
C SER A 62 -12.95 1.56 -7.32
N GLN A 63 -12.28 2.64 -6.92
CA GLN A 63 -11.00 3.09 -7.49
C GLN A 63 -9.80 2.46 -6.76
N TYR A 64 -10.00 1.40 -6.00
CA TYR A 64 -8.97 0.83 -5.15
C TYR A 64 -7.73 0.41 -5.93
N GLN A 65 -7.91 -0.35 -7.02
CA GLN A 65 -6.78 -0.82 -7.83
C GLN A 65 -6.00 0.34 -8.44
N GLU A 66 -6.69 1.32 -9.01
CA GLU A 66 -6.08 2.54 -9.58
C GLU A 66 -5.26 3.30 -8.53
N HIS A 67 -5.78 3.43 -7.29
CA HIS A 67 -5.08 4.09 -6.20
C HIS A 67 -3.85 3.30 -5.72
N VAL A 68 -3.91 1.97 -5.73
CA VAL A 68 -2.76 1.12 -5.40
C VAL A 68 -1.67 1.26 -6.46
N GLU A 69 -2.01 1.14 -7.74
CA GLU A 69 -1.08 1.28 -8.85
C GLU A 69 -0.42 2.67 -8.87
N GLU A 70 -1.22 3.73 -8.63
CA GLU A 70 -0.69 5.08 -8.51
C GLU A 70 0.24 5.23 -7.29
N SER A 71 -0.09 4.62 -6.16
CA SER A 71 0.77 4.61 -4.98
C SER A 71 2.12 3.96 -5.27
N CYS A 72 2.11 2.80 -5.92
CA CYS A 72 3.34 2.10 -6.32
C CYS A 72 4.21 2.98 -7.19
N ARG A 73 3.63 3.60 -8.23
CA ARG A 73 4.34 4.48 -9.14
C ARG A 73 4.95 5.70 -8.41
N LEU A 74 4.15 6.40 -7.59
CA LEU A 74 4.62 7.58 -6.86
C LEU A 74 5.77 7.23 -5.89
N ILE A 75 5.69 6.10 -5.21
CA ILE A 75 6.72 5.64 -4.28
C ILE A 75 7.99 5.20 -5.05
N ALA A 76 7.83 4.46 -6.16
CA ALA A 76 8.95 4.04 -7.00
C ALA A 76 9.68 5.25 -7.61
N ASP A 77 8.94 6.24 -8.12
CA ASP A 77 9.49 7.51 -8.60
C ASP A 77 10.32 8.21 -7.50
N ALA A 78 9.81 8.26 -6.26
CA ALA A 78 10.50 8.88 -5.13
C ALA A 78 11.78 8.14 -4.72
N VAL A 79 11.83 6.82 -4.89
CA VAL A 79 13.05 6.00 -4.66
C VAL A 79 13.99 6.02 -5.86
N ALA A 80 13.55 6.56 -7.00
CA ALA A 80 14.23 6.53 -8.29
C ALA A 80 14.46 5.09 -8.81
N VAL A 81 13.45 4.23 -8.69
CA VAL A 81 13.43 2.88 -9.24
C VAL A 81 12.50 2.84 -10.45
N ASP A 82 13.04 2.48 -11.61
CA ASP A 82 12.27 2.43 -12.86
C ASP A 82 11.46 1.13 -13.02
N ARG A 83 11.86 0.07 -12.32
CA ARG A 83 11.23 -1.26 -12.42
C ARG A 83 10.80 -1.74 -11.04
N TYR A 84 9.55 -2.11 -10.94
CA TYR A 84 8.97 -2.72 -9.76
C TYR A 84 7.88 -3.71 -10.17
N GLU A 85 7.52 -4.59 -9.25
CA GLU A 85 6.41 -5.52 -9.43
C GLU A 85 5.31 -5.24 -8.39
N LEU A 86 4.08 -5.56 -8.76
CA LEU A 86 2.91 -5.43 -7.88
C LEU A 86 2.14 -6.74 -7.86
N GLY A 87 2.09 -7.38 -6.70
CA GLY A 87 1.26 -8.55 -6.46
C GLY A 87 0.19 -8.29 -5.40
N TYR A 88 -0.83 -9.13 -5.38
CA TYR A 88 -1.94 -9.03 -4.44
C TYR A 88 -1.94 -10.19 -3.46
N GLN A 89 -2.22 -9.87 -2.18
CA GLN A 89 -2.53 -10.86 -1.16
C GLN A 89 -3.97 -11.33 -1.39
N ASN A 90 -4.13 -12.52 -1.94
CA ASN A 90 -5.45 -13.07 -2.18
C ASN A 90 -5.85 -13.98 -1.03
N HIS A 91 -6.95 -13.66 -0.40
CA HIS A 91 -7.52 -14.56 0.59
C HIS A 91 -7.85 -15.90 -0.06
N THR A 92 -7.36 -16.95 0.57
CA THR A 92 -7.54 -18.33 0.14
C THR A 92 -8.96 -18.58 -0.37
N ASN A 93 -9.05 -19.14 -1.55
CA ASN A 93 -10.23 -19.42 -2.35
C ASN A 93 -11.30 -20.29 -1.63
N ARG A 94 -11.88 -19.79 -0.55
CA ARG A 94 -13.05 -20.41 0.09
C ARG A 94 -14.35 -20.06 -0.64
N THR A 95 -14.30 -19.13 -1.59
CA THR A 95 -15.46 -18.64 -2.34
C THR A 95 -15.09 -18.57 -3.83
N LYS A 96 -16.06 -18.79 -4.72
CA LYS A 96 -15.89 -18.64 -6.18
C LYS A 96 -15.91 -17.15 -6.58
N VAL A 97 -15.18 -16.31 -5.86
CA VAL A 97 -15.08 -14.89 -6.11
C VAL A 97 -13.77 -14.65 -6.87
N GLU A 98 -13.85 -13.92 -7.96
CA GLU A 98 -12.67 -13.43 -8.67
C GLU A 98 -12.06 -12.25 -7.92
N TRP A 99 -10.74 -12.28 -7.76
CA TRP A 99 -9.97 -11.27 -7.03
C TRP A 99 -9.01 -10.55 -7.97
N THR A 100 -8.49 -9.41 -7.53
CA THR A 100 -7.41 -8.70 -8.23
C THR A 100 -6.19 -9.60 -8.40
N GLU A 101 -5.57 -9.51 -9.58
CA GLU A 101 -4.40 -10.30 -9.99
C GLU A 101 -3.26 -9.40 -10.46
N PRO A 102 -2.01 -9.94 -10.54
CA PRO A 102 -1.60 -11.29 -10.14
C PRO A 102 -1.54 -11.48 -8.63
N SER A 103 -1.74 -12.72 -8.14
CA SER A 103 -1.50 -13.03 -6.74
C SER A 103 0.01 -13.02 -6.43
N ASN A 104 0.38 -12.79 -5.16
CA ASN A 104 1.77 -12.89 -4.73
C ASN A 104 2.35 -14.29 -5.03
N GLN A 105 1.55 -15.34 -4.87
CA GLN A 105 1.94 -16.73 -5.10
C GLN A 105 2.22 -17.04 -6.58
N ASP A 106 1.46 -16.41 -7.48
CA ASP A 106 1.63 -16.63 -8.92
C ASP A 106 2.75 -15.77 -9.50
N LEU A 107 2.91 -14.53 -9.00
CA LEU A 107 3.90 -13.59 -9.52
C LEU A 107 5.33 -13.88 -9.00
N MET A 108 5.48 -14.19 -7.72
CA MET A 108 6.79 -14.36 -7.10
C MET A 108 7.69 -15.39 -7.82
N PRO A 109 7.18 -16.57 -8.25
CA PRO A 109 8.01 -17.55 -8.97
C PRO A 109 8.46 -17.11 -10.36
N THR A 110 7.93 -16.01 -10.89
CA THR A 110 8.28 -15.47 -12.21
C THR A 110 9.38 -14.41 -12.16
N LEU A 111 9.77 -13.98 -10.96
CA LEU A 111 10.78 -12.96 -10.78
C LEU A 111 12.16 -13.50 -11.11
N GLU A 112 12.95 -12.68 -11.81
CA GLU A 112 14.37 -12.89 -12.04
C GLU A 112 15.14 -11.90 -11.16
N ALA A 113 15.37 -12.27 -9.88
CA ALA A 113 16.04 -11.43 -8.89
C ALA A 113 16.73 -12.31 -7.84
N ASP A 114 17.84 -11.81 -7.27
CA ASP A 114 18.51 -12.42 -6.13
C ASP A 114 17.92 -11.92 -4.80
N ASP A 115 17.45 -10.67 -4.77
CA ASP A 115 16.90 -10.03 -3.58
C ASP A 115 15.55 -9.35 -3.88
N VAL A 116 14.57 -9.50 -2.96
CA VAL A 116 13.24 -8.91 -3.07
C VAL A 116 12.98 -7.99 -1.88
N VAL A 117 12.77 -6.69 -2.17
CA VAL A 117 12.39 -5.68 -1.17
C VAL A 117 10.87 -5.55 -1.15
N VAL A 118 10.23 -6.17 -0.17
CA VAL A 118 8.76 -6.29 -0.08
C VAL A 118 8.16 -5.10 0.67
N VAL A 119 7.27 -4.37 0.01
CA VAL A 119 6.59 -3.18 0.50
C VAL A 119 5.08 -3.43 0.61
N PRO A 120 4.48 -3.48 1.81
CA PRO A 120 3.03 -3.61 1.99
C PRO A 120 2.34 -2.29 1.67
N VAL A 121 2.06 -2.04 0.39
CA VAL A 121 1.65 -0.71 -0.11
C VAL A 121 0.27 -0.27 0.38
N SER A 122 -0.67 -1.18 0.56
CA SER A 122 -2.04 -0.89 1.01
C SER A 122 -2.22 -0.88 2.53
N PHE A 123 -1.15 -1.10 3.29
CA PHE A 123 -1.20 -1.19 4.74
C PHE A 123 -0.48 0.00 5.40
N VAL A 124 -1.14 0.60 6.37
CA VAL A 124 -0.57 1.70 7.18
C VAL A 124 -0.12 1.26 8.57
N HIS A 125 -0.54 0.07 9.02
CA HIS A 125 -0.15 -0.53 10.30
C HIS A 125 0.04 -2.03 10.12
N GLU A 126 0.80 -2.66 11.01
CA GLU A 126 0.96 -4.11 11.04
C GLU A 126 -0.32 -4.78 11.54
N GLN A 127 -0.66 -5.90 10.92
CA GLN A 127 -1.83 -6.72 11.23
C GLN A 127 -1.61 -8.16 10.76
N SER A 128 -2.62 -9.03 10.89
CA SER A 128 -2.49 -10.45 10.50
C SER A 128 -2.00 -10.63 9.07
N GLU A 129 -2.52 -9.83 8.14
CA GLU A 129 -2.17 -9.90 6.71
C GLU A 129 -0.72 -9.49 6.44
N THR A 130 -0.11 -8.64 7.26
CA THR A 130 1.30 -8.28 7.11
C THR A 130 2.24 -9.19 7.88
N LEU A 131 1.82 -9.66 9.06
CA LEU A 131 2.64 -10.47 9.95
C LEU A 131 2.60 -11.97 9.64
N ASP A 132 1.50 -12.47 9.09
CA ASP A 132 1.34 -13.86 8.71
C ASP A 132 1.58 -14.05 7.20
N GLU A 133 0.76 -13.42 6.36
CA GLU A 133 0.84 -13.64 4.92
C GLU A 133 2.14 -13.11 4.29
N LEU A 134 2.71 -11.98 4.77
CA LEU A 134 3.99 -11.48 4.23
C LEU A 134 5.21 -11.98 5.01
N ASP A 135 5.19 -11.88 6.35
CA ASP A 135 6.38 -12.16 7.14
C ASP A 135 6.62 -13.66 7.37
N LEU A 136 5.61 -14.52 7.17
CA LEU A 136 5.74 -15.99 7.21
C LEU A 136 5.55 -16.60 5.82
N GLU A 137 4.35 -16.56 5.24
CA GLU A 137 4.04 -17.30 4.02
C GLU A 137 4.82 -16.79 2.80
N LEU A 138 4.80 -15.49 2.52
CA LEU A 138 5.52 -14.92 1.37
C LEU A 138 7.04 -15.02 1.56
N ARG A 139 7.54 -14.80 2.77
CA ARG A 139 8.96 -14.99 3.09
C ARG A 139 9.39 -16.42 2.80
N GLU A 140 8.63 -17.41 3.29
CA GLU A 140 8.95 -18.82 3.04
C GLU A 140 9.00 -19.13 1.54
N LEU A 141 8.06 -18.60 0.75
CA LEU A 141 8.05 -18.76 -0.69
C LEU A 141 9.30 -18.14 -1.35
N VAL A 142 9.63 -16.89 -1.01
CA VAL A 142 10.82 -16.18 -1.54
C VAL A 142 12.11 -16.95 -1.22
N GLU A 143 12.27 -17.40 0.03
CA GLU A 143 13.43 -18.17 0.48
C GLU A 143 13.51 -19.56 -0.18
N GLN A 144 12.38 -20.23 -0.42
CA GLN A 144 12.32 -21.50 -1.18
C GLN A 144 12.74 -21.32 -2.65
N LEU A 145 12.49 -20.15 -3.23
CA LEU A 145 12.95 -19.79 -4.58
C LEU A 145 14.43 -19.40 -4.62
N GLY A 146 15.11 -19.32 -3.47
CA GLY A 146 16.52 -18.99 -3.34
C GLY A 146 16.83 -17.50 -3.32
N MET A 147 15.81 -16.63 -3.20
CA MET A 147 15.95 -15.18 -3.14
C MET A 147 16.06 -14.67 -1.70
N GLY A 148 16.73 -13.52 -1.51
CA GLY A 148 16.74 -12.78 -0.26
C GLY A 148 15.40 -12.04 -0.04
N PHE A 149 14.83 -12.14 1.18
CA PHE A 149 13.60 -11.46 1.54
C PHE A 149 13.86 -10.27 2.48
N HIS A 150 13.48 -9.06 2.07
CA HIS A 150 13.71 -7.82 2.80
C HIS A 150 12.40 -7.04 2.95
N ARG A 151 11.84 -7.05 4.15
CA ARG A 151 10.55 -6.45 4.46
C ARG A 151 10.67 -4.98 4.85
N VAL A 152 9.95 -4.11 4.19
CA VAL A 152 9.77 -2.71 4.57
C VAL A 152 8.62 -2.61 5.59
N ALA A 153 8.87 -2.09 6.77
CA ALA A 153 7.85 -1.92 7.80
C ALA A 153 6.71 -1.00 7.34
N THR A 154 5.51 -1.23 7.87
CA THR A 154 4.40 -0.29 7.70
C THR A 154 4.68 1.03 8.46
N PRO A 155 4.11 2.16 8.03
CA PRO A 155 4.48 3.47 8.56
C PRO A 155 3.82 3.86 9.89
N HIS A 156 3.10 2.97 10.55
CA HIS A 156 2.25 3.31 11.70
C HIS A 156 2.98 3.97 12.88
N ASP A 157 4.23 3.60 13.12
CA ASP A 157 5.06 4.11 14.21
C ASP A 157 6.09 5.17 13.75
N HIS A 158 6.04 5.54 12.46
CA HIS A 158 6.94 6.56 11.95
C HIS A 158 6.62 7.93 12.56
N PRO A 159 7.61 8.68 13.08
CA PRO A 159 7.38 9.95 13.76
C PRO A 159 6.66 10.98 12.88
N ASP A 160 6.86 10.95 11.56
CA ASP A 160 6.23 11.87 10.62
C ASP A 160 4.81 11.48 10.21
N MET A 161 4.32 10.29 10.58
CA MET A 161 2.95 9.87 10.24
C MET A 161 1.90 10.83 10.84
N GLY A 162 2.16 11.36 12.05
CA GLY A 162 1.32 12.38 12.65
C GLY A 162 1.26 13.67 11.82
N ALA A 163 2.36 14.08 11.19
CA ALA A 163 2.40 15.25 10.31
C ALA A 163 1.62 15.02 9.01
N VAL A 164 1.69 13.81 8.44
CA VAL A 164 0.87 13.43 7.27
C VAL A 164 -0.61 13.56 7.59
N LEU A 165 -1.06 12.98 8.72
CA LEU A 165 -2.47 13.05 9.12
C LEU A 165 -2.91 14.50 9.41
N ALA A 166 -2.06 15.31 10.03
CA ALA A 166 -2.36 16.72 10.28
C ALA A 166 -2.55 17.51 8.98
N ASP A 167 -1.68 17.32 7.99
CA ASP A 167 -1.79 17.96 6.68
C ASP A 167 -3.13 17.59 6.00
N LEU A 168 -3.47 16.31 5.98
CA LEU A 168 -4.73 15.84 5.38
C LEU A 168 -5.96 16.48 6.02
N VAL A 169 -5.96 16.62 7.36
CA VAL A 169 -7.05 17.27 8.10
C VAL A 169 -7.11 18.77 7.80
N ILE A 170 -5.95 19.45 7.79
CA ILE A 170 -5.86 20.89 7.50
C ILE A 170 -6.35 21.17 6.08
N ASP A 171 -5.94 20.37 5.10
CA ASP A 171 -6.36 20.51 3.70
C ASP A 171 -7.87 20.30 3.56
N ALA A 172 -8.43 19.29 4.21
CA ALA A 172 -9.86 19.04 4.23
C ALA A 172 -10.66 20.20 4.87
N LEU A 173 -10.17 20.76 5.98
CA LEU A 173 -10.80 21.91 6.64
C LEU A 173 -10.75 23.16 5.75
N ASN A 174 -9.62 23.43 5.09
CA ASN A 174 -9.48 24.55 4.18
C ASN A 174 -10.38 24.42 2.95
N ALA A 175 -10.52 23.21 2.40
CA ALA A 175 -11.42 22.94 1.30
C ALA A 175 -12.90 23.14 1.71
N SER A 176 -13.24 22.75 2.93
CA SER A 176 -14.62 22.91 3.48
C SER A 176 -14.98 24.36 3.81
N ALA A 177 -14.00 25.18 4.18
CA ALA A 177 -14.21 26.60 4.46
C ALA A 177 -14.58 27.40 3.19
N GLY A 178 -14.33 26.85 1.99
CA GLY A 178 -14.66 27.45 0.70
C GLY A 178 -15.90 26.88 -0.02
N ALA A 179 -16.49 25.79 0.50
CA ALA A 179 -17.68 25.15 -0.08
C ALA A 179 -18.62 24.63 1.03
N PRO A 180 -19.95 24.72 0.89
CA PRO A 180 -20.85 24.08 1.84
C PRO A 180 -20.66 22.57 1.81
N LEU A 181 -20.40 21.96 2.97
CA LEU A 181 -20.27 20.52 3.16
C LEU A 181 -21.52 19.80 2.61
N ALA A 182 -21.33 18.88 1.69
CA ALA A 182 -22.43 18.12 1.13
C ALA A 182 -23.01 17.18 2.20
N HIS A 183 -24.31 17.32 2.46
CA HIS A 183 -25.04 16.38 3.30
C HIS A 183 -25.09 15.01 2.61
N VAL A 184 -24.37 14.04 3.13
CA VAL A 184 -24.61 12.64 2.79
C VAL A 184 -25.82 12.20 3.60
N GLY A 185 -27.00 12.21 2.94
CA GLY A 185 -28.22 11.68 3.52
C GLY A 185 -28.07 10.18 3.77
N ALA A 186 -28.33 9.74 4.98
CA ALA A 186 -28.46 8.33 5.30
C ALA A 186 -29.62 7.76 4.47
N SER A 187 -29.30 6.91 3.50
CA SER A 187 -30.29 6.07 2.83
C SER A 187 -30.70 4.98 3.81
N SER A 188 -31.96 5.02 4.21
CA SER A 188 -32.65 4.02 5.02
C SER A 188 -32.84 2.71 4.27
#